data_5e324d7ecf1c96bd1c451b4188c8d944
#
_entry.id   5e324d7ecf1c96bd1c451b4188c8d944
#
_cell.length_a   1.000
_cell.length_b   1.000
_cell.length_c   1.000
_cell.angle_alpha   90.00
_cell.angle_beta   90.00
_cell.angle_gamma   90.00
#
_symmetry.space_group_name_H-M   'P 1'
#
loop_
_entity.id
_entity.type
_entity.pdbx_description
1 polymer ?
#
loop_
_entity_poly.entity_id
_entity_poly.type
_entity_poly.pdbx_seq_one_letter_code
_entity_poly.pdbx_strand_id
1 'polypeptide(L)'
;MGISILIVDDDKLLVEKLEETVNWSGIGIDMVFTANNIRQAQKLLEEYPIEMLLCDIDMPQGNGLELLEWIRYKKLDIECTFLSSYANFAYAQMALKLSSREYLLKPISNADLETALRRIVGIVQEKQQKQKKQEKKGENEKQFWEDLLVQCLQEEYWIERAKKS
;
A
#
# COMPACT_ATOMS: atom_id res chain seq x y z
N MET A 1 -6.92 -3.95 -10.00
CA MET A 1 -6.98 -2.87 -8.99
C MET A 1 -5.82 -1.91 -9.19
N GLY A 2 -6.09 -0.63 -9.11
CA GLY A 2 -5.08 0.41 -9.28
C GLY A 2 -4.14 0.54 -8.09
N ILE A 3 -3.05 1.26 -8.29
CA ILE A 3 -2.09 1.61 -7.25
C ILE A 3 -2.14 3.11 -7.04
N SER A 4 -2.27 3.53 -5.79
CA SER A 4 -2.26 4.93 -5.38
C SER A 4 -1.01 5.24 -4.57
N ILE A 5 -0.42 6.41 -4.83
CA ILE A 5 0.71 6.93 -4.08
C ILE A 5 0.32 8.23 -3.36
N LEU A 6 0.84 8.42 -2.16
CA LEU A 6 0.79 9.68 -1.44
C LEU A 6 2.18 10.31 -1.39
N ILE A 7 2.28 11.55 -1.85
CA ILE A 7 3.50 12.36 -1.76
C ILE A 7 3.35 13.32 -0.59
N VAL A 8 4.29 13.27 0.35
CA VAL A 8 4.30 14.16 1.54
C VAL A 8 5.60 14.96 1.57
N ASP A 9 5.49 16.24 1.35
CA ASP A 9 6.61 17.18 1.41
C ASP A 9 6.06 18.58 1.69
N ASP A 10 6.72 19.34 2.55
CA ASP A 10 6.35 20.73 2.86
C ASP A 10 6.70 21.71 1.72
N ASP A 11 7.58 21.31 0.81
CA ASP A 11 7.89 22.05 -0.40
C ASP A 11 6.81 21.85 -1.48
N LYS A 12 5.84 22.75 -1.49
CA LYS A 12 4.71 22.68 -2.43
C LYS A 12 5.13 22.72 -3.90
N LEU A 13 6.18 23.46 -4.22
CA LEU A 13 6.68 23.55 -5.60
C LEU A 13 7.27 22.22 -6.06
N LEU A 14 8.00 21.53 -5.19
CA LEU A 14 8.53 20.21 -5.46
C LEU A 14 7.41 19.20 -5.70
N VAL A 15 6.39 19.21 -4.85
CA VAL A 15 5.23 18.32 -4.98
C VAL A 15 4.51 18.56 -6.32
N GLU A 16 4.23 19.81 -6.67
CA GLU A 16 3.59 20.15 -7.96
C GLU A 16 4.44 19.70 -9.14
N LYS A 17 5.75 19.94 -9.07
CA LYS A 17 6.69 19.51 -10.11
C LYS A 17 6.68 17.99 -10.28
N LEU A 18 6.68 17.25 -9.20
CA LEU A 18 6.62 15.78 -9.26
C LEU A 18 5.30 15.29 -9.85
N GLU A 19 4.18 15.89 -9.46
CA GLU A 19 2.88 15.55 -10.04
C GLU A 19 2.84 15.73 -11.56
N GLU A 20 3.40 16.84 -12.04
CA GLU A 20 3.34 17.22 -13.45
C GLU A 20 4.36 16.49 -14.33
N THR A 21 5.55 16.21 -13.80
CA THR A 21 6.70 15.77 -14.62
C THR A 21 7.01 14.28 -14.56
N VAL A 22 6.62 13.59 -13.50
CA VAL A 22 6.80 12.13 -13.38
C VAL A 22 5.73 11.40 -14.20
N ASN A 23 6.16 10.40 -14.94
CA ASN A 23 5.23 9.58 -15.72
C ASN A 23 4.59 8.48 -14.85
N TRP A 24 3.65 8.88 -14.00
CA TRP A 24 2.99 8.02 -13.02
C TRP A 24 2.31 6.81 -13.66
N SER A 25 1.53 7.01 -14.70
CA SER A 25 0.87 5.92 -15.41
C SER A 25 1.88 4.97 -16.07
N GLY A 26 2.99 5.49 -16.57
CA GLY A 26 4.06 4.68 -17.16
C GLY A 26 4.78 3.77 -16.18
N ILE A 27 4.80 4.10 -14.89
CA ILE A 27 5.38 3.26 -13.84
C ILE A 27 4.35 2.41 -13.10
N GLY A 28 3.08 2.46 -13.49
CA GLY A 28 2.03 1.63 -12.95
C GLY A 28 1.25 2.24 -11.78
N ILE A 29 1.32 3.55 -11.60
CA ILE A 29 0.59 4.29 -10.57
C ILE A 29 -0.61 5.00 -11.21
N ASP A 30 -1.80 4.73 -10.70
CA ASP A 30 -3.06 5.21 -11.27
C ASP A 30 -3.54 6.51 -10.63
N MET A 31 -3.22 6.73 -9.37
CA MET A 31 -3.69 7.88 -8.62
C MET A 31 -2.60 8.46 -7.71
N VAL A 32 -2.45 9.79 -7.74
CA VAL A 32 -1.47 10.52 -6.94
C VAL A 32 -2.20 11.45 -5.97
N PHE A 33 -1.97 11.23 -4.68
CA PHE A 33 -2.41 12.12 -3.61
C PHE A 33 -1.23 12.94 -3.11
N THR A 34 -1.48 14.12 -2.60
CA THR A 34 -0.44 15.00 -2.06
C THR A 34 -0.83 15.56 -0.70
N ALA A 35 0.18 15.72 0.17
CA ALA A 35 0.04 16.35 1.47
C ALA A 35 1.29 17.20 1.76
N ASN A 36 1.13 18.27 2.51
CA ASN A 36 2.23 19.16 2.85
C ASN A 36 2.69 19.04 4.31
N ASN A 37 2.04 18.21 5.08
CA ASN A 37 2.41 17.91 6.47
C ASN A 37 1.86 16.54 6.88
N ILE A 38 2.30 16.06 8.05
CA ILE A 38 1.92 14.75 8.59
C ILE A 38 0.40 14.66 8.83
N ARG A 39 -0.21 15.70 9.36
CA ARG A 39 -1.65 15.70 9.67
C ARG A 39 -2.51 15.50 8.42
N GLN A 40 -2.21 16.21 7.35
CA GLN A 40 -2.88 16.00 6.07
C GLN A 40 -2.65 14.59 5.53
N ALA A 41 -1.42 14.08 5.65
CA ALA A 41 -1.07 12.74 5.22
C ALA A 41 -1.86 11.67 5.98
N GLN A 42 -1.94 11.78 7.30
CA GLN A 42 -2.70 10.86 8.15
C GLN A 42 -4.19 10.83 7.75
N LYS A 43 -4.76 11.98 7.51
CA LYS A 43 -6.16 12.11 7.07
C LYS A 43 -6.41 11.40 5.74
N LEU A 44 -5.53 11.60 4.76
CA LEU A 44 -5.65 10.92 3.45
C LEU A 44 -5.47 9.41 3.57
N LEU A 45 -4.53 8.96 4.41
CA LEU A 45 -4.28 7.53 4.63
C LEU A 45 -5.45 6.83 5.33
N GLU A 46 -6.23 7.55 6.14
CA GLU A 46 -7.44 7.03 6.78
C GLU A 46 -8.64 7.01 5.82
N GLU A 47 -8.73 7.97 4.90
CA GLU A 47 -9.88 8.13 3.99
C GLU A 47 -9.77 7.30 2.70
N TYR A 48 -8.56 7.05 2.19
CA TYR A 48 -8.35 6.45 0.88
C TYR A 48 -7.44 5.21 0.97
N PRO A 49 -7.67 4.21 0.09
CA PRO A 49 -6.77 3.05 0.00
C PRO A 49 -5.49 3.44 -0.75
N ILE A 50 -4.44 3.75 -0.02
CA ILE A 50 -3.14 4.15 -0.55
C ILE A 50 -2.15 3.02 -0.30
N GLU A 51 -1.44 2.59 -1.33
CA GLU A 51 -0.48 1.48 -1.28
C GLU A 51 0.97 1.91 -1.15
N MET A 52 1.28 3.14 -1.57
CA MET A 52 2.65 3.67 -1.59
C MET A 52 2.72 5.05 -0.96
N LEU A 53 3.86 5.32 -0.30
CA LEU A 53 4.17 6.63 0.29
C LEU A 53 5.55 7.09 -0.18
N LEU A 54 5.63 8.33 -0.67
CA LEU A 54 6.88 9.05 -0.92
C LEU A 54 6.92 10.26 0.02
N CYS A 55 7.80 10.24 1.00
CA CYS A 55 7.77 11.21 2.10
C CYS A 55 9.13 11.86 2.33
N ASP A 56 9.13 13.17 2.54
CA ASP A 56 10.28 13.89 3.09
C ASP A 56 10.40 13.61 4.60
N ILE A 57 11.61 13.62 5.12
CA ILE A 57 11.88 13.42 6.55
C ILE A 57 11.75 14.72 7.32
N ASP A 58 12.51 15.73 6.92
CA ASP A 58 12.54 17.00 7.65
C ASP A 58 11.48 17.96 7.19
N MET A 59 10.39 18.05 7.95
CA MET A 59 9.30 18.99 7.75
C MET A 59 9.05 19.80 9.02
N PRO A 60 8.63 21.09 8.92
CA PRO A 60 8.50 21.97 10.09
C PRO A 60 7.53 21.51 11.17
N GLN A 61 6.49 20.76 10.79
CA GLN A 61 5.40 20.35 11.68
C GLN A 61 5.41 18.86 12.01
N GLY A 62 6.53 18.20 11.81
CA GLY A 62 6.66 16.78 12.10
C GLY A 62 7.61 16.07 11.15
N ASN A 63 8.22 15.04 11.64
CA ASN A 63 9.20 14.24 10.93
C ASN A 63 8.51 13.11 10.14
N GLY A 64 8.98 12.84 8.91
CA GLY A 64 8.45 11.75 8.09
C GLY A 64 8.61 10.37 8.72
N LEU A 65 9.63 10.18 9.58
CA LEU A 65 9.79 8.93 10.35
C LEU A 65 8.65 8.73 11.37
N GLU A 66 8.16 9.81 11.97
CA GLU A 66 7.00 9.76 12.87
C GLU A 66 5.74 9.32 12.12
N LEU A 67 5.59 9.77 10.87
CA LEU A 67 4.49 9.29 10.02
C LEU A 67 4.61 7.79 9.75
N LEU A 68 5.80 7.29 9.47
CA LEU A 68 6.03 5.87 9.24
C LEU A 68 5.76 5.04 10.50
N GLU A 69 6.19 5.52 11.68
CA GLU A 69 5.86 4.89 12.97
C GLU A 69 4.34 4.78 13.15
N TRP A 70 3.62 5.86 12.88
CA TRP A 70 2.16 5.89 12.96
C TRP A 70 1.52 4.88 11.99
N ILE A 71 2.01 4.80 10.76
CA ILE A 71 1.54 3.85 9.75
C ILE A 71 1.71 2.40 10.26
N ARG A 72 2.87 2.08 10.84
CA ARG A 72 3.14 0.74 11.39
C ARG A 72 2.30 0.45 12.63
N TYR A 73 2.09 1.44 13.49
CA TYR A 73 1.19 1.32 14.65
C TYR A 73 -0.25 1.02 14.23
N LYS A 74 -0.74 1.69 13.18
CA LYS A 74 -2.07 1.46 12.62
C LYS A 74 -2.18 0.17 11.80
N LYS A 75 -1.08 -0.54 11.61
CA LYS A 75 -1.00 -1.77 10.81
C LYS A 75 -1.48 -1.59 9.36
N LEU A 76 -1.22 -0.43 8.79
CA LEU A 76 -1.49 -0.15 7.39
C LEU A 76 -0.40 -0.79 6.53
N ASP A 77 -0.79 -1.57 5.53
CA ASP A 77 0.15 -2.20 4.60
C ASP A 77 0.49 -1.23 3.47
N ILE A 78 1.43 -0.32 3.76
CA ILE A 78 1.89 0.72 2.86
C ILE A 78 3.40 0.59 2.67
N GLU A 79 3.84 0.59 1.42
CA GLU A 79 5.26 0.62 1.07
C GLU A 79 5.76 2.05 1.11
N CYS A 80 6.72 2.32 1.99
CA CYS A 80 7.22 3.66 2.27
C CYS A 80 8.59 3.89 1.65
N THR A 81 8.75 5.04 1.00
CA THR A 81 10.00 5.53 0.43
C THR A 81 10.26 6.93 0.96
N PHE A 82 11.47 7.21 1.40
CA PHE A 82 11.88 8.54 1.81
C PHE A 82 12.69 9.23 0.72
N LEU A 83 12.42 10.52 0.54
CA LEU A 83 13.17 11.41 -0.34
C LEU A 83 13.61 12.62 0.50
N SER A 84 14.89 12.66 0.87
CA SER A 84 15.42 13.65 1.81
C SER A 84 16.65 14.38 1.28
N SER A 85 16.81 15.63 1.71
CA SER A 85 18.03 16.42 1.43
C SER A 85 19.21 16.03 2.32
N TYR A 86 19.00 15.21 3.35
CA TYR A 86 19.99 14.88 4.35
C TYR A 86 20.44 13.43 4.26
N ALA A 87 21.77 13.24 4.04
CA ALA A 87 22.43 11.96 4.17
C ALA A 87 22.70 11.68 5.66
N ASN A 88 21.67 11.46 6.46
CA ASN A 88 21.76 11.22 7.89
C ASN A 88 21.69 9.71 8.17
N PHE A 89 22.79 9.16 8.68
CA PHE A 89 22.89 7.73 8.98
C PHE A 89 21.84 7.27 10.00
N ALA A 90 21.58 8.08 11.04
CA ALA A 90 20.56 7.76 12.05
C ALA A 90 19.15 7.69 11.45
N TYR A 91 18.81 8.60 10.57
CA TYR A 91 17.54 8.58 9.85
C TYR A 91 17.41 7.35 8.96
N ALA A 92 18.46 7.03 8.21
CA ALA A 92 18.47 5.86 7.35
C ALA A 92 18.33 4.55 8.14
N GLN A 93 19.00 4.43 9.29
CA GLN A 93 18.85 3.28 10.18
C GLN A 93 17.42 3.15 10.71
N MET A 94 16.84 4.26 11.17
CA MET A 94 15.46 4.26 11.70
C MET A 94 14.45 3.90 10.61
N ALA A 95 14.64 4.42 9.41
CA ALA A 95 13.81 4.07 8.26
C ALA A 95 13.87 2.57 7.96
N LEU A 96 15.05 1.97 7.99
CA LEU A 96 15.22 0.52 7.80
C LEU A 96 14.53 -0.29 8.91
N LYS A 97 14.67 0.13 10.17
CA LYS A 97 14.00 -0.54 11.31
C LYS A 97 12.47 -0.51 11.19
N LEU A 98 11.93 0.54 10.60
CA LEU A 98 10.50 0.68 10.33
C LEU A 98 10.07 0.08 9.00
N SER A 99 10.95 -0.67 8.36
CA SER A 99 10.70 -1.38 7.09
C SER A 99 10.35 -0.47 5.92
N SER A 100 11.03 0.69 5.82
CA SER A 100 10.96 1.48 4.59
C SER A 100 11.66 0.73 3.44
N ARG A 101 11.19 0.93 2.23
CA ARG A 101 11.77 0.25 1.06
C ARG A 101 13.02 0.94 0.53
N GLU A 102 12.97 2.25 0.43
CA GLU A 102 14.05 3.05 -0.15
C GLU A 102 14.27 4.32 0.66
N TYR A 103 15.52 4.77 0.68
CA TYR A 103 15.91 6.07 1.22
C TYR A 103 16.68 6.80 0.13
N LEU A 104 16.03 7.77 -0.53
CA LEU A 104 16.58 8.49 -1.67
C LEU A 104 17.04 9.89 -1.26
N LEU A 105 18.10 10.38 -1.88
CA LEU A 105 18.67 11.70 -1.60
C LEU A 105 18.29 12.72 -2.68
N LYS A 106 17.87 13.91 -2.26
CA LYS A 106 17.68 15.07 -3.12
C LYS A 106 19.06 15.73 -3.44
N PRO A 107 19.25 16.28 -4.63
CA PRO A 107 18.37 16.24 -5.79
C PRO A 107 18.41 14.88 -6.49
N ILE A 108 17.27 14.42 -6.96
CA ILE A 108 17.16 13.17 -7.71
C ILE A 108 16.53 13.46 -9.08
N SER A 109 17.02 12.80 -10.12
CA SER A 109 16.40 12.91 -11.45
C SER A 109 15.06 12.16 -11.49
N ASN A 110 14.15 12.61 -12.34
CA ASN A 110 12.90 11.89 -12.53
C ASN A 110 13.13 10.44 -12.98
N ALA A 111 14.13 10.20 -13.83
CA ALA A 111 14.49 8.85 -14.27
C ALA A 111 14.89 7.93 -13.12
N ASP A 112 15.72 8.43 -12.19
CA ASP A 112 16.16 7.65 -11.02
C ASP A 112 15.00 7.43 -10.03
N LEU A 113 14.17 8.44 -9.82
CA LEU A 113 12.99 8.33 -8.98
C LEU A 113 11.99 7.32 -9.55
N GLU A 114 11.70 7.40 -10.85
CA GLU A 114 10.84 6.46 -11.54
C GLU A 114 11.37 5.02 -11.47
N THR A 115 12.67 4.83 -11.59
CA THR A 115 13.31 3.52 -11.47
C THR A 115 13.10 2.93 -10.07
N ALA A 116 13.32 3.74 -9.02
CA ALA A 116 13.09 3.31 -7.63
C ALA A 116 11.61 2.97 -7.37
N LEU A 117 10.70 3.85 -7.79
CA LEU A 117 9.26 3.65 -7.59
C LEU A 117 8.73 2.46 -8.39
N ARG A 118 9.26 2.20 -9.58
CA ARG A 118 8.88 1.04 -10.40
C ARG A 118 9.18 -0.28 -9.69
N ARG A 119 10.30 -0.38 -8.98
CA ARG A 119 10.62 -1.55 -8.15
C ARG A 119 9.57 -1.78 -7.06
N ILE A 120 9.13 -0.71 -6.42
CA ILE A 120 8.13 -0.77 -5.35
C ILE A 120 6.75 -1.11 -5.91
N VAL A 121 6.39 -0.56 -7.05
CA VAL A 121 5.15 -0.94 -7.77
C VAL A 121 5.12 -2.44 -8.02
N GLY A 122 6.23 -3.05 -8.44
CA GLY A 122 6.34 -4.49 -8.61
C GLY A 122 6.03 -5.26 -7.32
N ILE A 123 6.53 -4.80 -6.18
CA ILE A 123 6.25 -5.40 -4.87
C ILE A 123 4.76 -5.29 -4.51
N VAL A 124 4.16 -4.13 -4.72
CA VAL A 124 2.73 -3.91 -4.46
C VAL A 124 1.86 -4.80 -5.34
N GLN A 125 2.19 -4.91 -6.62
CA GLN A 125 1.49 -5.79 -7.56
C GLN A 125 1.53 -7.26 -7.13
N GLU A 126 2.69 -7.74 -6.69
CA GLU A 126 2.83 -9.12 -6.16
C GLU A 126 1.95 -9.34 -4.93
N LYS A 127 1.90 -8.39 -4.00
CA LYS A 127 1.03 -8.46 -2.83
C LYS A 127 -0.45 -8.52 -3.22
N GLN A 128 -0.87 -7.69 -4.17
CA GLN A 128 -2.25 -7.69 -4.66
C GLN A 128 -2.63 -9.02 -5.31
N GLN A 129 -1.73 -9.63 -6.07
CA GLN A 129 -1.96 -10.94 -6.68
C GLN A 129 -2.07 -12.05 -5.63
N LYS A 130 -1.23 -12.04 -4.60
CA LYS A 130 -1.30 -13.01 -3.48
C LYS A 130 -2.62 -12.90 -2.72
N GLN A 131 -3.08 -11.69 -2.44
CA GLN A 131 -4.37 -11.45 -1.79
C GLN A 131 -5.52 -12.00 -2.62
N LYS A 132 -5.56 -11.73 -3.93
CA LYS A 132 -6.58 -12.28 -4.83
C LYS A 132 -6.61 -13.81 -4.86
N LYS A 133 -5.43 -14.46 -4.86
CA LYS A 133 -5.35 -15.92 -4.81
C LYS A 133 -5.87 -16.48 -3.51
N GLN A 134 -5.58 -15.84 -2.38
CA GLN A 134 -6.08 -16.25 -1.06
C GLN A 134 -7.60 -16.07 -0.95
N GLU A 135 -8.15 -14.97 -1.43
CA GLU A 135 -9.58 -14.72 -1.48
C GLU A 135 -10.31 -15.76 -2.33
N LYS A 136 -9.82 -16.05 -3.54
CA LYS A 136 -10.37 -17.11 -4.39
C LYS A 136 -10.33 -18.49 -3.74
N LYS A 137 -9.23 -18.80 -3.06
CA LYS A 137 -9.10 -20.08 -2.34
C LYS A 137 -10.12 -20.18 -1.21
N GLY A 138 -10.28 -19.12 -0.43
CA GLY A 138 -11.29 -19.05 0.64
C GLY A 138 -12.71 -19.16 0.12
N GLU A 139 -13.05 -18.49 -0.97
CA GLU A 139 -14.35 -18.59 -1.63
C GLU A 139 -14.61 -20.00 -2.16
N ASN A 140 -13.63 -20.62 -2.80
CA ASN A 140 -13.73 -21.99 -3.29
C ASN A 140 -13.93 -23.01 -2.18
N GLU A 141 -13.21 -22.87 -1.07
CA GLU A 141 -13.39 -23.73 0.12
C GLU A 141 -14.79 -23.57 0.71
N LYS A 142 -15.25 -22.33 0.86
CA LYS A 142 -16.60 -22.05 1.36
C LYS A 142 -17.65 -22.67 0.47
N GLN A 143 -17.56 -22.51 -0.84
CA GLN A 143 -18.48 -23.10 -1.81
C GLN A 143 -18.49 -24.63 -1.72
N PHE A 144 -17.33 -25.26 -1.59
CA PHE A 144 -17.20 -26.70 -1.42
C PHE A 144 -17.98 -27.22 -0.20
N TRP A 145 -17.80 -26.55 0.96
CA TRP A 145 -18.51 -26.94 2.18
C TRP A 145 -20.01 -26.69 2.10
N GLU A 146 -20.45 -25.61 1.48
CA GLU A 146 -21.86 -25.32 1.25
C GLU A 146 -22.51 -26.38 0.36
N ASP A 147 -21.87 -26.78 -0.72
CA ASP A 147 -22.37 -27.83 -1.63
C ASP A 147 -22.45 -29.19 -0.92
N LEU A 148 -21.44 -29.53 -0.11
CA LEU A 148 -21.41 -30.76 0.66
C LEU A 148 -22.56 -30.83 1.69
N LEU A 149 -22.83 -29.73 2.39
CA LEU A 149 -23.95 -29.64 3.35
C LEU A 149 -25.31 -29.82 2.66
N VAL A 150 -25.51 -29.20 1.52
CA VAL A 150 -26.75 -29.35 0.73
C VAL A 150 -26.94 -30.82 0.32
N GLN A 151 -25.89 -31.48 -0.13
CA GLN A 151 -25.94 -32.89 -0.50
C GLN A 151 -26.31 -33.78 0.68
N CYS A 152 -25.68 -33.57 1.83
CA CYS A 152 -25.99 -34.33 3.06
C CYS A 152 -27.44 -34.17 3.50
N LEU A 153 -27.97 -32.95 3.46
CA LEU A 153 -29.39 -32.69 3.80
C LEU A 153 -30.37 -33.35 2.83
N GLN A 154 -30.05 -33.42 1.55
CA GLN A 154 -30.86 -34.11 0.56
C GLN A 154 -30.89 -35.63 0.81
N GLU A 155 -29.74 -36.23 1.14
CA GLU A 155 -29.66 -37.65 1.46
C GLU A 155 -30.48 -37.99 2.71
N GLU A 156 -30.39 -37.21 3.78
CA GLU A 156 -31.22 -37.39 4.97
C GLU A 156 -32.71 -37.28 4.68
N TYR A 157 -33.10 -36.32 3.87
CA TYR A 157 -34.50 -36.15 3.45
C TYR A 157 -35.05 -37.40 2.74
N TRP A 158 -34.28 -37.97 1.81
CA TRP A 158 -34.71 -39.16 1.07
C TRP A 158 -34.75 -40.41 1.96
N ILE A 159 -33.83 -40.56 2.90
CA ILE A 159 -33.79 -41.66 3.87
C ILE A 159 -35.02 -41.62 4.78
N GLU A 160 -35.37 -40.46 5.31
CA GLU A 160 -36.57 -40.28 6.14
C GLU A 160 -37.86 -40.58 5.35
N ARG A 161 -37.91 -40.14 4.14
CA ARG A 161 -39.10 -40.37 3.26
C ARG A 161 -39.26 -41.87 2.90
N ALA A 162 -38.17 -42.57 2.68
CA ALA A 162 -38.15 -43.99 2.44
C ALA A 162 -38.61 -44.81 3.66
N LYS A 163 -38.33 -44.33 4.88
CA LYS A 163 -38.79 -44.99 6.13
C LYS A 163 -40.30 -44.83 6.38
N LYS A 164 -40.97 -43.85 5.77
CA LYS A 164 -42.40 -43.58 5.95
C LYS A 164 -43.26 -44.23 4.91
N SER A 165 -42.70 -44.84 3.89
CA SER A 165 -43.39 -45.67 2.91
C SER A 165 -43.23 -47.15 3.18
#